data_21dee238e26ea4e5b8e0acdab4e3806a
#
_entry.id   21dee238e26ea4e5b8e0acdab4e3806a
#
_cell.length_a   1.000
_cell.length_b   1.000
_cell.length_c   1.000
_cell.angle_alpha   90.00
_cell.angle_beta   90.00
_cell.angle_gamma   90.00
#
_symmetry.space_group_name_H-M   'P 1'
#
loop_
_entity.id
_entity.type
_entity.pdbx_description
1 polymer ?
#
loop_
_entity_poly.entity_id
_entity_poly.type
_entity_poly.pdbx_seq_one_letter_code
_entity_poly.pdbx_strand_id
1 'polypeptide(L)'
;MAGNIQNTRRKFMRESTVMKIHYVTGLAALLTVAVHVMMRVITPFSMSLEYENVVANYQNILYSLLLESILILVSIHGFNGLRVMLLELRQDAKWEKFVMLFTLIAMLVVIGYGTRTIIIVSG
;
A
#
# COMPACT_ATOMS: atom_id res chain seq x y z
N MET A 1 20.04 21.13 26.58
CA MET A 1 19.45 21.99 25.54
C MET A 1 19.80 21.51 24.12
N ALA A 2 21.05 21.31 23.80
CA ALA A 2 21.44 20.84 22.44
C ALA A 2 20.86 19.47 22.08
N GLY A 3 20.79 18.51 22.99
CA GLY A 3 20.21 17.18 22.75
C GLY A 3 18.71 17.20 22.43
N ASN A 4 17.97 18.15 22.99
CA ASN A 4 16.53 18.29 22.75
C ASN A 4 16.25 18.85 21.35
N ILE A 5 17.04 19.83 20.90
CA ILE A 5 16.93 20.42 19.56
C ILE A 5 17.27 19.40 18.47
N GLN A 6 18.30 18.59 18.66
CA GLN A 6 18.68 17.53 17.72
C GLN A 6 17.61 16.43 17.63
N ASN A 7 16.99 16.07 18.75
CA ASN A 7 15.93 15.08 18.79
C ASN A 7 14.65 15.60 18.10
N THR A 8 14.31 16.86 18.29
CA THR A 8 13.20 17.53 17.60
C THR A 8 13.44 17.61 16.08
N ARG A 9 14.66 17.96 15.65
CA ARG A 9 15.02 18.00 14.23
C ARG A 9 14.96 16.62 13.57
N ARG A 10 15.44 15.56 14.24
CA ARG A 10 15.35 14.18 13.72
C ARG A 10 13.91 13.72 13.59
N LYS A 11 13.07 14.02 14.57
CA LYS A 11 11.63 13.69 14.53
C LYS A 11 10.95 14.41 13.36
N PHE A 12 11.20 15.70 13.20
CA PHE A 12 10.63 16.52 12.12
C PHE A 12 11.06 16.02 10.73
N MET A 13 12.34 15.70 10.52
CA MET A 13 12.84 15.16 9.26
C MET A 13 12.25 13.79 8.94
N ARG A 14 12.05 12.93 9.95
CA ARG A 14 11.42 11.62 9.77
C ARG A 14 9.95 11.75 9.38
N GLU A 15 9.20 12.64 10.02
CA GLU A 15 7.80 12.91 9.66
C GLU A 15 7.68 13.49 8.24
N SER A 16 8.54 14.41 7.84
CA SER A 16 8.59 14.95 6.48
C SER A 16 8.87 13.87 5.44
N THR A 17 9.77 12.93 5.71
CA THR A 17 10.07 11.79 4.82
C THR A 17 8.87 10.86 4.68
N VAL A 18 8.20 10.54 5.78
CA VAL A 18 6.99 9.71 5.79
C VAL A 18 5.86 10.36 4.97
N MET A 19 5.68 11.67 5.10
CA MET A 19 4.69 12.40 4.31
C MET A 19 5.03 12.41 2.82
N LYS A 20 6.29 12.57 2.45
CA LYS A 20 6.73 12.45 1.04
C LYS A 20 6.43 11.08 0.46
N ILE A 21 6.72 10.00 1.20
CA ILE A 21 6.37 8.63 0.81
C ILE A 21 4.86 8.50 0.62
N HIS A 22 4.07 9.06 1.52
CA HIS A 22 2.62 9.02 1.43
C HIS A 22 2.09 9.69 0.14
N TYR A 23 2.57 10.88 -0.21
CA TYR A 23 2.17 11.58 -1.42
C TYR A 23 2.63 10.86 -2.69
N VAL A 24 3.88 10.42 -2.73
CA VAL A 24 4.44 9.72 -3.90
C VAL A 24 3.72 8.38 -4.12
N THR A 25 3.51 7.60 -3.06
CA THR A 25 2.78 6.32 -3.16
C THR A 25 1.32 6.52 -3.52
N GLY A 26 0.67 7.59 -3.04
CA GLY A 26 -0.70 7.94 -3.40
C GLY A 26 -0.84 8.28 -4.87
N LEU A 27 0.05 9.10 -5.42
CA LEU A 27 0.05 9.45 -6.84
C LEU A 27 0.33 8.22 -7.72
N ALA A 28 1.35 7.43 -7.37
CA ALA A 28 1.68 6.22 -8.09
C ALA A 28 0.55 5.18 -8.01
N ALA A 29 -0.09 5.01 -6.85
CA ALA A 29 -1.26 4.15 -6.68
C ALA A 29 -2.42 4.61 -7.55
N LEU A 30 -2.70 5.91 -7.59
CA LEU A 30 -3.75 6.46 -8.45
C LEU A 30 -3.53 6.11 -9.92
N LEU A 31 -2.32 6.27 -10.42
CA LEU A 31 -1.98 5.96 -11.81
C LEU A 31 -2.11 4.46 -12.12
N THR A 32 -1.57 3.60 -11.27
CA THR A 32 -1.62 2.13 -11.46
C THR A 32 -3.05 1.59 -11.35
N VAL A 33 -3.83 2.09 -10.41
CA VAL A 33 -5.25 1.73 -10.26
C VAL A 33 -6.06 2.23 -11.45
N ALA A 34 -5.81 3.45 -11.96
CA ALA A 34 -6.48 3.97 -13.15
C ALA A 34 -6.21 3.08 -14.38
N VAL A 35 -4.98 2.64 -14.59
CA VAL A 35 -4.64 1.69 -15.66
C VAL A 35 -5.37 0.37 -15.47
N HIS A 36 -5.38 -0.18 -14.25
CA HIS A 36 -6.09 -1.43 -13.95
C HIS A 36 -7.60 -1.32 -14.25
N VAL A 37 -8.23 -0.25 -13.77
CA VAL A 37 -9.67 0.00 -14.00
C VAL A 37 -9.96 0.16 -15.50
N MET A 38 -9.11 0.91 -16.23
CA MET A 38 -9.27 1.08 -17.67
C MET A 38 -9.19 -0.25 -18.42
N MET A 39 -8.25 -1.14 -18.06
CA MET A 39 -8.18 -2.48 -18.64
C MET A 39 -9.47 -3.28 -18.39
N ARG A 40 -10.06 -3.14 -17.20
CA ARG A 40 -11.32 -3.81 -16.84
C ARG A 40 -12.54 -3.25 -17.59
N VAL A 41 -12.58 -1.95 -17.85
CA VAL A 41 -13.68 -1.29 -18.56
C VAL A 41 -13.68 -1.62 -20.06
N ILE A 42 -12.49 -1.77 -20.66
CA ILE A 42 -12.35 -2.15 -22.08
C ILE A 42 -12.78 -3.60 -22.33
N THR A 43 -12.62 -4.49 -21.35
CA THR A 43 -13.07 -5.88 -21.44
C THR A 43 -14.58 -5.96 -21.13
N PRO A 44 -15.39 -6.66 -21.94
CA PRO A 44 -16.82 -6.83 -21.64
C PRO A 44 -17.02 -7.38 -20.21
N PHE A 45 -17.93 -6.78 -19.46
CA PHE A 45 -18.11 -7.05 -18.03
C PHE A 45 -18.37 -8.54 -17.74
N SER A 46 -19.21 -9.19 -18.56
CA SER A 46 -19.48 -10.63 -18.45
C SER A 46 -18.22 -11.48 -18.54
N MET A 47 -17.36 -11.18 -19.51
CA MET A 47 -16.09 -11.90 -19.71
C MET A 47 -15.06 -11.59 -18.63
N SER A 48 -15.08 -10.38 -18.06
CA SER A 48 -14.11 -9.96 -17.06
C SER A 48 -14.27 -10.69 -15.72
N LEU A 49 -15.41 -11.31 -15.46
CA LEU A 49 -15.72 -12.04 -14.23
C LEU A 49 -15.62 -13.57 -14.38
N GLU A 50 -15.44 -14.07 -15.61
CA GLU A 50 -15.24 -15.51 -15.83
C GLU A 50 -13.90 -15.96 -15.24
N TYR A 51 -13.94 -17.10 -14.55
CA TYR A 51 -12.78 -17.66 -13.86
C TYR A 51 -11.57 -17.84 -14.79
N GLU A 52 -11.80 -18.41 -15.99
CA GLU A 52 -10.72 -18.65 -16.95
C GLU A 52 -10.06 -17.36 -17.44
N ASN A 53 -10.84 -16.31 -17.68
CA ASN A 53 -10.31 -15.01 -18.08
C ASN A 53 -9.54 -14.34 -16.93
N VAL A 54 -9.99 -14.49 -15.70
CA VAL A 54 -9.28 -13.98 -14.52
C VAL A 54 -7.93 -14.68 -14.39
N VAL A 55 -7.90 -16.00 -14.47
CA VAL A 55 -6.66 -16.78 -14.40
C VAL A 55 -5.71 -16.44 -15.55
N ALA A 56 -6.22 -16.34 -16.78
CA ALA A 56 -5.41 -15.95 -17.94
C ALA A 56 -4.77 -14.57 -17.78
N ASN A 57 -5.49 -13.61 -17.17
CA ASN A 57 -4.93 -12.30 -16.85
C ASN A 57 -3.78 -12.41 -15.83
N TYR A 58 -3.91 -13.23 -14.79
CA TYR A 58 -2.83 -13.46 -13.82
C TYR A 58 -1.61 -14.16 -14.43
N GLN A 59 -1.79 -15.02 -15.43
CA GLN A 59 -0.71 -15.65 -16.16
C GLN A 59 0.04 -14.69 -17.10
N ASN A 60 -0.55 -13.53 -17.41
CA ASN A 60 0.16 -12.47 -18.12
C ASN A 60 1.10 -11.74 -17.17
N ILE A 61 2.41 -11.85 -17.41
CA ILE A 61 3.44 -11.28 -16.55
C ILE A 61 3.29 -9.76 -16.35
N LEU A 62 2.90 -9.02 -17.37
CA LEU A 62 2.71 -7.57 -17.27
C LEU A 62 1.52 -7.22 -16.38
N TYR A 63 0.45 -8.00 -16.49
CA TYR A 63 -0.73 -7.81 -15.64
C TYR A 63 -0.44 -8.19 -14.18
N SER A 64 0.27 -9.28 -13.93
CA SER A 64 0.70 -9.69 -12.59
C SER A 64 1.62 -8.66 -11.96
N LEU A 65 2.55 -8.07 -12.70
CA LEU A 65 3.41 -6.98 -12.23
C LEU A 65 2.60 -5.72 -11.92
N LEU A 66 1.57 -5.41 -12.71
CA LEU A 66 0.65 -4.30 -12.41
C LEU A 66 -0.10 -4.55 -11.11
N LEU A 67 -0.66 -5.75 -10.90
CA LEU A 67 -1.36 -6.12 -9.67
C LEU A 67 -0.44 -6.07 -8.44
N GLU A 68 0.78 -6.57 -8.55
CA GLU A 68 1.77 -6.51 -7.48
C GLU A 68 2.15 -5.05 -7.14
N SER A 69 2.31 -4.21 -8.16
CA SER A 69 2.58 -2.79 -7.97
C SER A 69 1.42 -2.09 -7.25
N ILE A 70 0.17 -2.37 -7.63
CA ILE A 70 -1.02 -1.87 -6.95
C ILE A 70 -1.04 -2.34 -5.50
N LEU A 71 -0.84 -3.62 -5.26
CA LEU A 71 -0.84 -4.21 -3.92
C LEU A 71 0.16 -3.50 -3.00
N ILE A 72 1.39 -3.32 -3.44
CA ILE A 72 2.45 -2.66 -2.65
C ILE A 72 2.15 -1.18 -2.44
N LEU A 73 1.83 -0.45 -3.50
CA LEU A 73 1.59 1.01 -3.43
C LEU A 73 0.38 1.36 -2.58
N VAL A 74 -0.74 0.66 -2.79
CA VAL A 74 -1.97 0.87 -2.03
C VAL A 74 -1.79 0.46 -0.57
N SER A 75 -1.06 -0.62 -0.31
CA SER A 75 -0.76 -1.04 1.07
C SER A 75 0.09 0.00 1.80
N ILE A 76 1.19 0.46 1.21
CA ILE A 76 2.05 1.49 1.83
C ILE A 76 1.26 2.78 2.06
N HIS A 77 0.55 3.26 1.05
CA HIS A 77 -0.24 4.49 1.15
C HIS A 77 -1.36 4.37 2.18
N GLY A 78 -2.14 3.30 2.10
CA GLY A 78 -3.31 3.06 2.96
C GLY A 78 -2.92 2.85 4.43
N PHE A 79 -1.93 2.00 4.71
CA PHE A 79 -1.48 1.76 6.09
C PHE A 79 -0.76 2.96 6.69
N ASN A 80 -0.03 3.75 5.88
CA ASN A 80 0.54 4.99 6.36
C ASN A 80 -0.55 6.03 6.68
N GLY A 81 -1.58 6.15 5.84
CA GLY A 81 -2.75 6.99 6.13
C GLY A 81 -3.51 6.54 7.37
N LEU A 82 -3.75 5.23 7.52
CA LEU A 82 -4.37 4.64 8.70
C LEU A 82 -3.56 4.95 9.97
N ARG A 83 -2.23 4.81 9.90
CA ARG A 83 -1.32 5.18 10.99
C ARG A 83 -1.53 6.62 11.43
N VAL A 84 -1.55 7.56 10.50
CA VAL A 84 -1.75 8.99 10.81
C VAL A 84 -3.08 9.21 11.52
N MET A 85 -4.17 8.66 11.00
CA MET A 85 -5.51 8.79 11.60
C MET A 85 -5.57 8.18 13.01
N LEU A 86 -4.97 7.01 13.22
CA LEU A 86 -4.95 6.36 14.54
C LEU A 86 -4.11 7.14 15.57
N LEU A 87 -3.03 7.79 15.13
CA LEU A 87 -2.20 8.62 16.01
C LEU A 87 -2.90 9.91 16.45
N GLU A 88 -3.86 10.41 15.67
CA GLU A 88 -4.67 11.57 16.04
C GLU A 88 -5.66 11.25 17.18
N LEU A 89 -6.07 9.99 17.35
CA LEU A 89 -7.01 9.58 18.41
C LEU A 89 -6.42 9.68 19.82
N ARG A 90 -5.13 9.41 19.96
CA ARG A 90 -4.42 9.47 21.24
C ARG A 90 -2.96 9.85 21.02
N GLN A 91 -2.42 10.68 21.93
CA GLN A 91 -1.07 11.22 21.85
C GLN A 91 -0.18 10.72 23.00
N ASP A 92 -0.27 9.44 23.36
CA ASP A 92 0.62 8.84 24.34
C ASP A 92 1.64 7.89 23.71
N ALA A 93 2.82 7.78 24.32
CA ALA A 93 3.94 7.00 23.78
C ALA A 93 3.63 5.50 23.63
N LYS A 94 2.77 4.93 24.48
CA LYS A 94 2.37 3.52 24.39
C LYS A 94 1.45 3.30 23.18
N TRP A 95 0.52 4.23 22.96
CA TRP A 95 -0.38 4.20 21.81
C TRP A 95 0.40 4.35 20.50
N GLU A 96 1.34 5.28 20.44
CA GLU A 96 2.21 5.46 19.26
C GLU A 96 2.95 4.17 18.89
N LYS A 97 3.58 3.51 19.88
CA LYS A 97 4.26 2.22 19.65
C LYS A 97 3.30 1.12 19.18
N PHE A 98 2.13 1.04 19.80
CA PHE A 98 1.11 0.07 19.41
C PHE A 98 0.64 0.29 17.97
N VAL A 99 0.30 1.52 17.59
CA VAL A 99 -0.15 1.87 16.24
C VAL A 99 0.93 1.59 15.21
N MET A 100 2.19 1.96 15.49
CA MET A 100 3.31 1.68 14.58
C MET A 100 3.49 0.17 14.36
N LEU A 101 3.48 -0.62 15.41
CA LEU A 101 3.65 -2.07 15.33
C LEU A 101 2.46 -2.72 14.62
N PHE A 102 1.24 -2.35 14.99
CA PHE A 102 0.01 -2.87 14.40
C PHE A 102 -0.07 -2.59 12.90
N THR A 103 0.15 -1.34 12.48
CA THR A 103 0.07 -0.96 11.06
C THR A 103 1.17 -1.61 10.23
N LEU A 104 2.38 -1.73 10.78
CA LEU A 104 3.49 -2.41 10.10
C LEU A 104 3.20 -3.91 9.91
N ILE A 105 2.78 -4.61 10.96
CA ILE A 105 2.46 -6.05 10.87
C ILE A 105 1.28 -6.28 9.93
N ALA A 106 0.21 -5.49 10.03
CA ALA A 106 -0.95 -5.61 9.17
C ALA A 106 -0.58 -5.37 7.70
N MET A 107 0.23 -4.36 7.40
CA MET A 107 0.74 -4.09 6.06
C MET A 107 1.54 -5.27 5.51
N LEU A 108 2.47 -5.82 6.28
CA LEU A 108 3.28 -6.97 5.85
C LEU A 108 2.43 -8.23 5.62
N VAL A 109 1.41 -8.47 6.43
CA VAL A 109 0.48 -9.59 6.26
C VAL A 109 -0.32 -9.42 4.96
N VAL A 110 -0.84 -8.23 4.69
CA VAL A 110 -1.61 -7.96 3.45
C VAL A 110 -0.74 -8.13 2.22
N ILE A 111 0.45 -7.53 2.20
CA ILE A 111 1.39 -7.66 1.08
C ILE A 111 1.80 -9.13 0.90
N GLY A 112 2.20 -9.81 1.96
CA GLY A 112 2.64 -11.21 1.89
C GLY A 112 1.54 -12.15 1.38
N TYR A 113 0.31 -11.99 1.87
CA TYR A 113 -0.82 -12.81 1.44
C TYR A 113 -1.24 -12.50 0.01
N GLY A 114 -1.27 -11.22 -0.38
CA GLY A 114 -1.59 -10.80 -1.74
C GLY A 114 -0.54 -11.27 -2.74
N THR A 115 0.74 -11.09 -2.45
CA THR A 115 1.86 -11.58 -3.29
C THR A 115 1.80 -13.10 -3.46
N ARG A 116 1.56 -13.83 -2.37
CA ARG A 116 1.37 -15.29 -2.43
C ARG A 116 0.24 -15.67 -3.39
N THR A 117 -0.88 -14.96 -3.33
CA THR A 117 -2.02 -15.21 -4.22
C THR A 117 -1.65 -14.97 -5.68
N ILE A 118 -0.98 -13.86 -5.97
CA ILE A 118 -0.53 -13.52 -7.33
C ILE A 118 0.41 -14.62 -7.86
N ILE A 119 1.39 -15.05 -7.07
CA ILE A 119 2.36 -16.08 -7.46
C ILE A 119 1.66 -17.42 -7.76
N ILE A 120 0.74 -17.86 -6.89
CA ILE A 120 0.05 -19.16 -7.07
C ILE A 120 -0.82 -19.16 -8.32
N VAL A 121 -1.49 -18.05 -8.62
CA VAL A 121 -2.40 -17.98 -9.77
C VAL A 121 -1.65 -17.72 -11.07
N SER A 122 -0.52 -17.02 -11.01
CA SER A 122 0.31 -16.74 -12.20
C SER A 122 1.21 -17.90 -12.62
N GLY A 123 1.52 -18.80 -11.70
CA GLY A 123 2.46 -19.89 -11.92
C GLY A 123 1.88 -21.16 -12.29
#